data_e1b537f35cdf79381fa435aed13ee04b
#
_entry.id   e1b537f35cdf79381fa435aed13ee04b
#
_cell.length_a   1.000
_cell.length_b   1.000
_cell.length_c   1.000
_cell.angle_alpha   90.00
_cell.angle_beta   90.00
_cell.angle_gamma   90.00
#
_symmetry.space_group_name_H-M   'P 1'
#
loop_
_entity.id
_entity.type
_entity.pdbx_description
1 polymer ?
#
loop_
_entity_poly.entity_id
_entity_poly.type
_entity_poly.pdbx_seq_one_letter_code
_entity_poly.pdbx_strand_id
1 'polypeptide(L)'
;VSVAQVANAITVALGFPSGGRVNATTDLANALASARSGDTNALNNLINHANAMQDSDGQFVNVCSDAVNRPTPDRVRELVVAWGKLYPQFGTVAALNMVKCVHWPTGSPPPSPKSLKVDVLLLGVQNDPIVGTDGVAATAAGIINANAASKRVMWQGIGHGASIYSGCAVPPLIGYLGSGKLPNTDTYCPA
;
A
#
# COMPACT_ATOMS: atom_id res chain seq x y z
N VAL A 1 -19.35 -10.94 11.62
CA VAL A 1 -18.29 -10.53 10.69
C VAL A 1 -18.92 -9.73 9.57
N SER A 2 -18.43 -8.51 9.29
CA SER A 2 -18.90 -7.65 8.19
C SER A 2 -18.03 -7.81 6.95
N VAL A 3 -18.59 -7.45 5.77
CA VAL A 3 -17.83 -7.41 4.51
C VAL A 3 -16.61 -6.51 4.61
N ALA A 4 -16.74 -5.37 5.30
CA ALA A 4 -15.63 -4.43 5.49
C ALA A 4 -14.49 -5.05 6.32
N GLN A 5 -14.81 -5.79 7.39
CA GLN A 5 -13.80 -6.49 8.20
C GLN A 5 -13.06 -7.57 7.38
N VAL A 6 -13.78 -8.32 6.56
CA VAL A 6 -13.17 -9.34 5.68
C VAL A 6 -12.28 -8.68 4.64
N ALA A 7 -12.75 -7.65 3.94
CA ALA A 7 -11.97 -6.92 2.94
C ALA A 7 -10.68 -6.34 3.55
N ASN A 8 -10.79 -5.76 4.75
CA ASN A 8 -9.66 -5.23 5.47
C ASN A 8 -8.65 -6.34 5.86
N ALA A 9 -9.14 -7.45 6.40
CA ALA A 9 -8.30 -8.59 6.76
C ALA A 9 -7.55 -9.15 5.54
N ILE A 10 -8.20 -9.25 4.38
CA ILE A 10 -7.57 -9.68 3.13
C ILE A 10 -6.47 -8.69 2.72
N THR A 11 -6.75 -7.39 2.74
CA THR A 11 -5.78 -6.35 2.37
C THR A 11 -4.55 -6.40 3.27
N VAL A 12 -4.74 -6.50 4.58
CA VAL A 12 -3.63 -6.58 5.54
C VAL A 12 -2.85 -7.89 5.41
N ALA A 13 -3.53 -9.03 5.25
CA ALA A 13 -2.87 -10.33 5.08
C ALA A 13 -2.02 -10.39 3.80
N LEU A 14 -2.46 -9.75 2.73
CA LEU A 14 -1.71 -9.65 1.48
C LEU A 14 -0.56 -8.62 1.56
N GLY A 15 -0.75 -7.52 2.29
CA GLY A 15 0.24 -6.46 2.43
C GLY A 15 1.37 -6.82 3.41
N PHE A 16 1.01 -7.46 4.50
CA PHE A 16 1.93 -7.79 5.60
C PHE A 16 1.88 -9.30 5.93
N PRO A 17 2.33 -10.15 5.01
CA PRO A 17 2.32 -11.58 5.22
C PRO A 17 3.22 -11.98 6.40
N SER A 18 2.64 -12.64 7.41
CA SER A 18 3.37 -13.23 8.52
C SER A 18 3.99 -14.58 8.12
N GLY A 19 5.18 -14.86 8.58
CA GLY A 19 5.81 -16.19 8.42
C GLY A 19 6.35 -16.53 7.03
N GLY A 20 6.47 -15.57 6.13
CA GLY A 20 6.96 -15.78 4.76
C GLY A 20 5.84 -15.85 3.73
N ARG A 21 6.16 -15.45 2.49
CA ARG A 21 5.17 -15.19 1.42
C ARG A 21 4.32 -16.39 1.00
N VAL A 22 4.92 -17.56 0.94
CA VAL A 22 4.21 -18.76 0.45
C VAL A 22 3.11 -19.18 1.42
N ASN A 23 3.36 -19.04 2.71
CA ASN A 23 2.41 -19.45 3.73
C ASN A 23 1.27 -18.45 3.91
N ALA A 24 1.53 -17.15 3.75
CA ALA A 24 0.52 -16.12 4.00
C ALA A 24 -0.68 -16.17 3.03
N THR A 25 -0.44 -16.39 1.74
CA THR A 25 -1.53 -16.55 0.76
C THR A 25 -2.28 -17.87 0.97
N THR A 26 -1.57 -18.93 1.33
CA THR A 26 -2.18 -20.25 1.67
C THR A 26 -3.00 -20.13 2.95
N ASP A 27 -2.49 -19.50 3.99
CA ASP A 27 -3.19 -19.30 5.26
C ASP A 27 -4.46 -18.47 5.08
N LEU A 28 -4.39 -17.40 4.28
CA LEU A 28 -5.56 -16.61 3.92
C LEU A 28 -6.60 -17.47 3.16
N ALA A 29 -6.17 -18.21 2.15
CA ALA A 29 -7.05 -19.08 1.38
C ALA A 29 -7.73 -20.14 2.27
N ASN A 30 -6.98 -20.77 3.17
CA ASN A 30 -7.49 -21.74 4.12
C ASN A 30 -8.49 -21.11 5.11
N ALA A 31 -8.20 -19.92 5.63
CA ALA A 31 -9.10 -19.20 6.53
C ALA A 31 -10.43 -18.85 5.85
N LEU A 32 -10.40 -18.44 4.59
CA LEU A 32 -11.60 -18.15 3.81
C LEU A 32 -12.38 -19.45 3.47
N ALA A 33 -11.69 -20.52 3.13
CA ALA A 33 -12.31 -21.82 2.86
C ALA A 33 -12.99 -22.40 4.11
N SER A 34 -12.33 -22.35 5.27
CA SER A 34 -12.90 -22.79 6.56
C SER A 34 -14.12 -21.95 6.94
N ALA A 35 -14.08 -20.65 6.74
CA ALA A 35 -15.22 -19.77 7.03
C ALA A 35 -16.45 -20.10 6.17
N ARG A 36 -16.27 -20.53 4.92
CA ARG A 36 -17.36 -21.01 4.05
C ARG A 36 -18.03 -22.29 4.57
N SER A 37 -17.30 -23.14 5.29
CA SER A 37 -17.84 -24.36 5.92
C SER A 37 -18.34 -24.14 7.35
N GLY A 38 -18.32 -22.90 7.85
CA GLY A 38 -18.85 -22.52 9.16
C GLY A 38 -17.80 -22.32 10.26
N ASP A 39 -16.54 -22.69 10.04
CA ASP A 39 -15.47 -22.40 11.00
C ASP A 39 -14.82 -21.05 10.68
N THR A 40 -15.13 -20.05 11.50
CA THR A 40 -14.63 -18.68 11.33
C THR A 40 -13.41 -18.34 12.20
N ASN A 41 -12.83 -19.29 12.93
CA ASN A 41 -11.77 -19.01 13.90
C ASN A 41 -10.53 -18.40 13.23
N ALA A 42 -10.02 -19.00 12.16
CA ALA A 42 -8.87 -18.50 11.42
C ALA A 42 -9.12 -17.13 10.79
N LEU A 43 -10.32 -16.90 10.23
CA LEU A 43 -10.72 -15.63 9.68
C LEU A 43 -10.83 -14.54 10.76
N ASN A 44 -11.37 -14.85 11.92
CA ASN A 44 -11.43 -13.93 13.05
C ASN A 44 -10.03 -13.53 13.55
N ASN A 45 -9.06 -14.45 13.54
CA ASN A 45 -7.67 -14.11 13.87
C ASN A 45 -7.08 -13.12 12.86
N LEU A 46 -7.32 -13.28 11.55
CA LEU A 46 -6.90 -12.32 10.54
C LEU A 46 -7.58 -10.96 10.70
N ILE A 47 -8.87 -10.93 11.04
CA ILE A 47 -9.62 -9.69 11.32
C ILE A 47 -9.04 -8.98 12.54
N ASN A 48 -8.77 -9.71 13.63
CA ASN A 48 -8.19 -9.13 14.85
C ASN A 48 -6.78 -8.56 14.58
N HIS A 49 -5.97 -9.27 13.80
CA HIS A 49 -4.65 -8.76 13.39
C HIS A 49 -4.78 -7.50 12.53
N ALA A 50 -5.70 -7.47 11.56
CA ALA A 50 -5.94 -6.30 10.73
C ALA A 50 -6.42 -5.09 11.53
N ASN A 51 -7.32 -5.30 12.48
CA ASN A 51 -7.78 -4.25 13.39
C ASN A 51 -6.62 -3.69 14.21
N ALA A 52 -5.81 -4.55 14.83
CA ALA A 52 -4.65 -4.13 15.61
C ALA A 52 -3.62 -3.31 14.81
N MET A 53 -3.46 -3.61 13.52
CA MET A 53 -2.58 -2.83 12.63
C MET A 53 -3.16 -1.48 12.21
N GLN A 54 -4.47 -1.33 12.17
CA GLN A 54 -5.16 -0.13 11.67
C GLN A 54 -5.67 0.81 12.76
N ASP A 55 -5.72 0.37 14.01
CA ASP A 55 -6.25 1.16 15.15
C ASP A 55 -5.19 2.12 15.74
N SER A 56 -4.19 2.55 14.95
CA SER A 56 -3.26 3.56 15.44
C SER A 56 -3.72 4.96 15.02
N ASP A 57 -3.89 5.84 16.01
CA ASP A 57 -4.16 7.26 15.80
C ASP A 57 -3.12 7.91 14.87
N GLY A 58 -1.87 7.48 14.98
CA GLY A 58 -0.78 7.97 14.14
C GLY A 58 -0.99 7.67 12.66
N GLN A 59 -1.45 6.47 12.31
CA GLN A 59 -1.76 6.13 10.93
C GLN A 59 -2.92 6.96 10.38
N PHE A 60 -3.98 7.13 11.18
CA PHE A 60 -5.13 7.96 10.81
C PHE A 60 -4.70 9.43 10.59
N VAL A 61 -3.94 10.00 11.53
CA VAL A 61 -3.41 11.35 11.41
C VAL A 61 -2.57 11.52 10.15
N ASN A 62 -1.62 10.61 9.89
CA ASN A 62 -0.75 10.68 8.72
C ASN A 62 -1.55 10.61 7.41
N VAL A 63 -2.41 9.59 7.26
CA VAL A 63 -3.22 9.42 6.04
C VAL A 63 -4.10 10.63 5.77
N CYS A 64 -4.74 11.19 6.80
CA CYS A 64 -5.63 12.33 6.62
C CYS A 64 -4.89 13.67 6.50
N SER A 65 -3.70 13.81 7.08
CA SER A 65 -2.89 15.04 6.96
C SER A 65 -2.18 15.13 5.61
N ASP A 66 -1.70 14.02 5.08
CA ASP A 66 -0.98 13.97 3.80
C ASP A 66 -1.90 14.10 2.58
N ALA A 67 -3.19 13.81 2.76
CA ALA A 67 -4.16 13.93 1.68
C ALA A 67 -4.37 15.41 1.29
N VAL A 68 -3.91 15.79 0.11
CA VAL A 68 -4.02 17.17 -0.43
C VAL A 68 -5.43 17.44 -0.94
N ASN A 69 -6.01 16.44 -1.60
CA ASN A 69 -7.35 16.52 -2.20
C ASN A 69 -8.29 15.57 -1.46
N ARG A 70 -9.12 16.13 -0.59
CA ARG A 70 -10.12 15.34 0.13
C ARG A 70 -11.41 15.28 -0.67
N PRO A 71 -11.97 14.09 -0.82
CA PRO A 71 -13.26 13.98 -1.49
C PRO A 71 -14.35 14.63 -0.63
N THR A 72 -15.29 15.29 -1.28
CA THR A 72 -16.54 15.70 -0.63
C THR A 72 -17.39 14.46 -0.32
N PRO A 73 -18.36 14.54 0.62
CA PRO A 73 -19.31 13.45 0.87
C PRO A 73 -20.03 12.99 -0.40
N ASP A 74 -20.39 13.92 -1.30
CA ASP A 74 -21.04 13.61 -2.57
C ASP A 74 -20.11 12.83 -3.49
N ARG A 75 -18.84 13.24 -3.57
CA ARG A 75 -17.85 12.52 -4.34
C ARG A 75 -17.63 11.10 -3.83
N VAL A 76 -17.64 10.90 -2.51
CA VAL A 76 -17.57 9.54 -1.95
C VAL A 76 -18.77 8.69 -2.37
N ARG A 77 -20.00 9.24 -2.36
CA ARG A 77 -21.20 8.52 -2.83
C ARG A 77 -21.08 8.11 -4.30
N GLU A 78 -20.58 9.00 -5.16
CA GLU A 78 -20.30 8.68 -6.57
C GLU A 78 -19.27 7.54 -6.70
N LEU A 79 -18.19 7.61 -5.92
CA LEU A 79 -17.14 6.59 -5.94
C LEU A 79 -17.63 5.24 -5.42
N VAL A 80 -18.50 5.20 -4.41
CA VAL A 80 -19.15 3.96 -3.95
C VAL A 80 -19.87 3.26 -5.10
N VAL A 81 -20.63 4.01 -5.90
CA VAL A 81 -21.35 3.44 -7.06
C VAL A 81 -20.38 3.02 -8.17
N ALA A 82 -19.43 3.90 -8.53
CA ALA A 82 -18.50 3.65 -9.63
C ALA A 82 -17.55 2.50 -9.32
N TRP A 83 -16.90 2.54 -8.16
CA TRP A 83 -15.94 1.51 -7.76
C TRP A 83 -16.61 0.19 -7.38
N GLY A 84 -17.84 0.24 -6.81
CA GLY A 84 -18.62 -0.98 -6.56
C GLY A 84 -18.95 -1.75 -7.83
N LYS A 85 -19.14 -1.06 -8.97
CA LYS A 85 -19.31 -1.70 -10.28
C LYS A 85 -18.01 -2.25 -10.85
N LEU A 86 -16.91 -1.50 -10.73
CA LEU A 86 -15.61 -1.90 -11.27
C LEU A 86 -14.93 -2.99 -10.45
N TYR A 87 -15.09 -2.93 -9.13
CA TYR A 87 -14.45 -3.82 -8.17
C TYR A 87 -15.48 -4.34 -7.15
N PRO A 88 -16.34 -5.29 -7.53
CA PRO A 88 -17.49 -5.69 -6.70
C PRO A 88 -17.17 -6.13 -5.27
N GLN A 89 -15.96 -6.68 -5.05
CA GLN A 89 -15.54 -7.18 -3.74
C GLN A 89 -14.98 -6.08 -2.83
N PHE A 90 -14.25 -5.09 -3.38
CA PHE A 90 -13.48 -4.14 -2.61
C PHE A 90 -13.84 -2.67 -2.86
N GLY A 91 -14.40 -2.36 -4.03
CA GLY A 91 -14.59 -0.97 -4.47
C GLY A 91 -15.45 -0.13 -3.53
N THR A 92 -16.55 -0.68 -3.05
CA THR A 92 -17.43 0.00 -2.08
C THR A 92 -16.70 0.29 -0.77
N VAL A 93 -15.97 -0.70 -0.23
CA VAL A 93 -15.23 -0.54 1.02
C VAL A 93 -14.09 0.46 0.86
N ALA A 94 -13.37 0.41 -0.26
CA ALA A 94 -12.30 1.36 -0.57
C ALA A 94 -12.83 2.81 -0.65
N ALA A 95 -13.96 3.03 -1.33
CA ALA A 95 -14.58 4.34 -1.40
C ALA A 95 -15.05 4.84 -0.02
N LEU A 96 -15.69 3.99 0.78
CA LEU A 96 -16.14 4.33 2.12
C LEU A 96 -14.98 4.66 3.08
N ASN A 97 -13.82 4.04 2.91
CA ASN A 97 -12.64 4.37 3.70
C ASN A 97 -12.15 5.82 3.53
N MET A 98 -12.53 6.49 2.44
CA MET A 98 -12.20 7.89 2.23
C MET A 98 -13.01 8.84 3.15
N VAL A 99 -14.15 8.38 3.69
CA VAL A 99 -15.01 9.20 4.58
C VAL A 99 -14.26 9.67 5.81
N LYS A 100 -13.37 8.86 6.34
CA LYS A 100 -12.62 9.17 7.57
C LYS A 100 -11.86 10.50 7.51
N CYS A 101 -11.45 10.94 6.31
CA CYS A 101 -10.68 12.16 6.13
C CYS A 101 -11.52 13.38 5.66
N VAL A 102 -12.81 13.21 5.37
CA VAL A 102 -13.67 14.26 4.78
C VAL A 102 -13.68 15.54 5.61
N HIS A 103 -13.78 15.41 6.93
CA HIS A 103 -13.82 16.54 7.87
C HIS A 103 -12.48 16.82 8.58
N TRP A 104 -11.41 16.15 8.16
CA TRP A 104 -10.10 16.41 8.73
C TRP A 104 -9.63 17.82 8.36
N PRO A 105 -9.03 18.60 9.30
CA PRO A 105 -8.54 19.92 9.00
C PRO A 105 -7.59 19.92 7.80
N THR A 106 -7.81 20.83 6.84
CA THR A 106 -6.93 20.93 5.68
C THR A 106 -5.70 21.74 6.05
N GLY A 107 -4.54 21.13 5.91
CA GLY A 107 -3.26 21.84 5.88
C GLY A 107 -2.90 22.26 4.44
N SER A 108 -2.02 23.25 4.29
CA SER A 108 -1.37 23.45 3.01
C SER A 108 -0.35 22.34 2.79
N PRO A 109 -0.35 21.64 1.66
CA PRO A 109 0.69 20.68 1.36
C PRO A 109 2.05 21.40 1.33
N PRO A 110 3.13 20.72 1.74
CA PRO A 110 4.46 21.31 1.55
C PRO A 110 4.67 21.57 0.06
N PRO A 111 5.32 22.69 -0.31
CA PRO A 111 5.60 22.97 -1.71
C PRO A 111 6.51 21.87 -2.28
N SER A 112 6.24 21.49 -3.52
CA SER A 112 7.12 20.55 -4.23
C SER A 112 8.55 21.09 -4.27
N PRO A 113 9.57 20.29 -3.97
CA PRO A 113 10.95 20.74 -4.00
C PRO A 113 11.32 21.18 -5.42
N LYS A 114 11.93 22.34 -5.55
CA LYS A 114 12.44 22.85 -6.85
C LYS A 114 13.77 22.22 -7.24
N SER A 115 14.52 21.73 -6.29
CA SER A 115 15.74 20.96 -6.52
C SER A 115 16.00 20.02 -5.35
N LEU A 116 16.44 18.81 -5.67
CA LEU A 116 17.00 17.87 -4.72
C LEU A 116 18.53 17.85 -4.86
N LYS A 117 19.21 17.64 -3.75
CA LYS A 117 20.69 17.57 -3.70
C LYS A 117 21.21 16.13 -3.67
N VAL A 118 20.30 15.19 -3.69
CA VAL A 118 20.59 13.76 -3.65
C VAL A 118 19.78 13.04 -4.72
N ASP A 119 20.38 12.05 -5.32
CA ASP A 119 19.69 11.10 -6.18
C ASP A 119 18.87 10.12 -5.31
N VAL A 120 17.82 9.53 -5.84
CA VAL A 120 16.84 8.77 -5.04
C VAL A 120 16.64 7.36 -5.60
N LEU A 121 16.82 6.35 -4.75
CA LEU A 121 16.44 4.98 -5.07
C LEU A 121 15.01 4.73 -4.60
N LEU A 122 14.14 4.35 -5.53
CA LEU A 122 12.73 4.02 -5.25
C LEU A 122 12.57 2.49 -5.19
N LEU A 123 11.97 2.01 -4.11
CA LEU A 123 11.57 0.62 -3.98
C LEU A 123 10.06 0.51 -4.12
N GLY A 124 9.59 -0.34 -5.01
CA GLY A 124 8.16 -0.56 -5.23
C GLY A 124 7.80 -2.03 -5.37
N VAL A 125 6.53 -2.32 -5.17
CA VAL A 125 5.95 -3.65 -5.34
C VAL A 125 4.86 -3.58 -6.41
N GLN A 126 4.87 -4.51 -7.36
CA GLN A 126 3.92 -4.48 -8.47
C GLN A 126 2.48 -4.67 -8.03
N ASN A 127 2.25 -5.56 -7.08
CA ASN A 127 0.92 -5.85 -6.54
C ASN A 127 0.88 -5.48 -5.05
N ASP A 128 1.14 -4.20 -4.75
CA ASP A 128 1.05 -3.68 -3.39
C ASP A 128 -0.42 -3.40 -3.04
N PRO A 129 -1.01 -4.10 -2.07
CA PRO A 129 -2.41 -3.89 -1.69
C PRO A 129 -2.62 -2.66 -0.78
N ILE A 130 -1.54 -2.03 -0.32
CA ILE A 130 -1.57 -0.89 0.61
C ILE A 130 -1.35 0.42 -0.13
N VAL A 131 -0.33 0.45 -1.01
CA VAL A 131 0.06 1.64 -1.78
C VAL A 131 0.09 1.31 -3.27
N GLY A 132 -0.72 1.98 -4.05
CA GLY A 132 -0.79 1.73 -5.49
C GLY A 132 0.53 1.98 -6.21
N THR A 133 0.83 1.17 -7.22
CA THR A 133 2.06 1.23 -8.03
C THR A 133 2.22 2.57 -8.76
N ASP A 134 1.13 3.24 -9.08
CA ASP A 134 1.14 4.56 -9.75
C ASP A 134 1.87 5.63 -8.92
N GLY A 135 1.87 5.49 -7.59
CA GLY A 135 2.60 6.38 -6.69
C GLY A 135 4.10 6.37 -6.92
N VAL A 136 4.68 5.22 -7.27
CA VAL A 136 6.14 5.10 -7.57
C VAL A 136 6.49 5.88 -8.84
N ALA A 137 5.66 5.78 -9.88
CA ALA A 137 5.87 6.52 -11.13
C ALA A 137 5.71 8.04 -10.92
N ALA A 138 4.70 8.47 -10.18
CA ALA A 138 4.49 9.87 -9.85
C ALA A 138 5.64 10.45 -9.02
N THR A 139 6.14 9.69 -8.04
CA THR A 139 7.31 10.09 -7.23
C THR A 139 8.57 10.21 -8.09
N ALA A 140 8.82 9.25 -8.98
CA ALA A 140 9.95 9.32 -9.92
C ALA A 140 9.89 10.58 -10.80
N ALA A 141 8.72 10.90 -11.34
CA ALA A 141 8.52 12.13 -12.11
C ALA A 141 8.77 13.39 -11.28
N GLY A 142 8.31 13.42 -10.02
CA GLY A 142 8.58 14.53 -9.10
C GLY A 142 10.06 14.73 -8.81
N ILE A 143 10.83 13.65 -8.66
CA ILE A 143 12.28 13.68 -8.44
C ILE A 143 12.99 14.26 -9.68
N ILE A 144 12.63 13.81 -10.88
CA ILE A 144 13.18 14.33 -12.14
C ILE A 144 12.87 15.81 -12.28
N ASN A 145 11.65 16.26 -12.00
CA ASN A 145 11.26 17.67 -12.02
C ASN A 145 12.04 18.51 -10.99
N ALA A 146 12.53 17.89 -9.94
CA ALA A 146 13.40 18.52 -8.93
C ALA A 146 14.91 18.42 -9.30
N ASN A 147 15.24 18.16 -10.56
CA ASN A 147 16.62 18.05 -11.10
C ASN A 147 17.50 17.00 -10.38
N ALA A 148 16.93 15.91 -9.95
CA ALA A 148 17.66 14.77 -9.41
C ALA A 148 17.43 13.51 -10.24
N ALA A 149 18.35 12.56 -10.18
CA ALA A 149 18.16 11.26 -10.79
C ALA A 149 17.39 10.32 -9.87
N SER A 150 16.67 9.37 -10.49
CA SER A 150 16.07 8.26 -9.75
C SER A 150 16.27 6.93 -10.48
N LYS A 151 16.32 5.86 -9.71
CA LYS A 151 16.25 4.47 -10.18
C LYS A 151 15.26 3.71 -9.36
N ARG A 152 14.70 2.67 -9.94
CA ARG A 152 13.65 1.86 -9.31
C ARG A 152 14.13 0.43 -9.10
N VAL A 153 13.77 -0.12 -7.96
CA VAL A 153 13.82 -1.55 -7.69
C VAL A 153 12.37 -2.00 -7.49
N MET A 154 11.83 -2.72 -8.48
CA MET A 154 10.45 -3.15 -8.54
C MET A 154 10.36 -4.65 -8.26
N TRP A 155 9.75 -5.02 -7.17
CA TRP A 155 9.44 -6.42 -6.93
C TRP A 155 8.09 -6.79 -7.56
N GLN A 156 8.05 -7.86 -8.37
CA GLN A 156 6.89 -8.31 -9.13
C GLN A 156 5.93 -9.21 -8.31
N GLY A 157 6.14 -9.30 -7.01
CA GLY A 157 5.29 -10.07 -6.09
C GLY A 157 4.12 -9.29 -5.51
N ILE A 158 3.54 -9.87 -4.44
CA ILE A 158 2.44 -9.30 -3.65
C ILE A 158 2.95 -9.03 -2.23
N GLY A 159 2.72 -7.83 -1.70
CA GLY A 159 3.11 -7.43 -0.35
C GLY A 159 3.36 -5.93 -0.25
N HIS A 160 3.68 -5.44 0.94
CA HIS A 160 4.04 -4.05 1.17
C HIS A 160 5.47 -3.96 1.70
N GLY A 161 6.42 -3.52 0.83
CA GLY A 161 7.84 -3.39 1.18
C GLY A 161 8.73 -4.36 0.41
N ALA A 162 9.23 -3.94 -0.76
CA ALA A 162 10.05 -4.78 -1.64
C ALA A 162 11.28 -5.39 -0.95
N SER A 163 11.99 -4.61 -0.12
CA SER A 163 13.19 -5.08 0.58
C SER A 163 12.91 -6.05 1.73
N ILE A 164 11.67 -6.13 2.20
CA ILE A 164 11.27 -7.05 3.28
C ILE A 164 11.03 -8.45 2.72
N TYR A 165 10.42 -8.53 1.53
CA TYR A 165 9.92 -9.79 0.97
C TYR A 165 10.71 -10.30 -0.23
N SER A 166 11.61 -9.48 -0.81
CA SER A 166 12.42 -9.87 -1.97
C SER A 166 13.91 -9.77 -1.68
N GLY A 167 14.58 -10.92 -1.60
CA GLY A 167 16.03 -10.97 -1.48
C GLY A 167 16.77 -10.30 -2.65
N CYS A 168 16.14 -10.23 -3.83
CA CYS A 168 16.67 -9.53 -5.00
C CYS A 168 16.70 -8.01 -4.81
N ALA A 169 15.79 -7.44 -4.02
CA ALA A 169 15.73 -5.99 -3.79
C ALA A 169 16.78 -5.50 -2.77
N VAL A 170 17.36 -6.40 -1.98
CA VAL A 170 18.28 -6.05 -0.91
C VAL A 170 19.65 -5.55 -1.41
N PRO A 171 20.35 -6.24 -2.35
CA PRO A 171 21.66 -5.80 -2.80
C PRO A 171 21.70 -4.37 -3.39
N PRO A 172 20.79 -3.96 -4.31
CA PRO A 172 20.78 -2.58 -4.80
C PRO A 172 20.46 -1.56 -3.70
N LEU A 173 19.61 -1.90 -2.73
CA LEU A 173 19.34 -1.04 -1.58
C LEU A 173 20.60 -0.84 -0.71
N ILE A 174 21.27 -1.92 -0.32
CA ILE A 174 22.48 -1.86 0.52
C ILE A 174 23.61 -1.13 -0.24
N GLY A 175 23.76 -1.39 -1.55
CA GLY A 175 24.74 -0.70 -2.38
C GLY A 175 24.51 0.82 -2.40
N TYR A 176 23.26 1.25 -2.54
CA TYR A 176 22.89 2.66 -2.51
C TYR A 176 23.10 3.28 -1.12
N LEU A 177 22.65 2.63 -0.05
CA LEU A 177 22.84 3.14 1.31
C LEU A 177 24.33 3.25 1.71
N GLY A 178 25.17 2.33 1.22
CA GLY A 178 26.60 2.33 1.52
C GLY A 178 27.42 3.32 0.71
N SER A 179 26.99 3.67 -0.51
CA SER A 179 27.80 4.49 -1.42
C SER A 179 27.16 5.80 -1.87
N GLY A 180 25.86 5.97 -1.65
CA GLY A 180 25.07 7.08 -2.19
C GLY A 180 24.88 7.01 -3.72
N LYS A 181 25.31 5.93 -4.38
CA LYS A 181 25.27 5.81 -5.84
C LYS A 181 24.07 4.96 -6.27
N LEU A 182 23.32 5.45 -7.25
CA LEU A 182 22.26 4.70 -7.88
C LEU A 182 22.81 3.51 -8.69
N PRO A 183 22.03 2.41 -8.82
CA PRO A 183 22.34 1.39 -9.80
C PRO A 183 22.25 1.97 -11.23
N ASN A 184 22.97 1.35 -12.17
CA ASN A 184 23.02 1.84 -13.56
C ASN A 184 21.65 1.80 -14.25
N THR A 185 20.83 0.81 -13.92
CA THR A 185 19.52 0.58 -14.53
C THR A 185 18.47 0.33 -13.46
N ASP A 186 17.19 0.49 -13.82
CA ASP A 186 16.09 -0.04 -13.02
C ASP A 186 16.24 -1.56 -12.85
N THR A 187 15.89 -2.08 -11.69
CA THR A 187 15.94 -3.51 -11.36
C THR A 187 14.52 -4.04 -11.21
N TYR A 188 14.24 -5.16 -11.85
CA TYR A 188 12.95 -5.87 -11.71
C TYR A 188 13.21 -7.23 -11.07
N CYS A 189 12.71 -7.38 -9.85
CA CYS A 189 12.86 -8.58 -9.06
C CYS A 189 11.67 -9.51 -9.27
N PRO A 190 11.87 -10.80 -9.58
CA PRO A 190 10.78 -11.75 -9.75
C PRO A 190 9.99 -11.94 -8.46
N ALA A 191 8.74 -12.43 -8.60
CA ALA A 191 7.84 -12.77 -7.50
C ALA A 191 8.36 -13.89 -6.62
#